data_06e89f2a9cef2c7a9bcf9a6df0ce9e9f
#
_entry.id   06e89f2a9cef2c7a9bcf9a6df0ce9e9f
#
_cell.length_a   1.000
_cell.length_b   1.000
_cell.length_c   1.000
_cell.angle_alpha   90.00
_cell.angle_beta   90.00
_cell.angle_gamma   90.00
#
_symmetry.space_group_name_H-M   'P 1'
#
loop_
_entity.id
_entity.type
_entity.pdbx_description
1 polymer ?
#
loop_
_entity_poly.entity_id
_entity_poly.type
_entity_poly.pdbx_seq_one_letter_code
_entity_poly.pdbx_strand_id
1 'polypeptide(L)'
;MASSTVSHATDRLRDAAVERRCIGDIDALVRPGPADRPPLLLLHGIGSRNFSFQPLMRALSTARTVIAWDAPGYGDSRPLASPTPVVADYAACVLVLLDALALPEVDLLGHSLGTLIAAHVAATAPARVRRLALLSPTLGYGIAPGEPLPPAVAARPAELAELGGNAFAAKRGPRLVHRPEHKVDATQAVITAMATMTLPGYAQAAHLLGSGRLLDDVALLRCPTLVAVGAEDVVTPPDIARRVAQALPPEAVTRPEAVLIEGCGHAVYLEEPAAVAALLDRHFSEEHT
;
A
#
# COMPACT_ATOMS: atom_id res chain seq x y z
N MET A 1 -16.45 -7.31 -39.51
CA MET A 1 -16.26 -8.50 -38.67
C MET A 1 -14.97 -8.42 -37.78
N ALA A 2 -14.69 -7.26 -37.17
CA ALA A 2 -13.48 -7.08 -36.34
C ALA A 2 -13.78 -6.79 -34.85
N SER A 3 -15.07 -6.80 -34.44
CA SER A 3 -15.46 -6.39 -33.06
C SER A 3 -15.54 -7.57 -32.06
N SER A 4 -15.48 -8.82 -32.52
CA SER A 4 -15.66 -10.00 -31.63
C SER A 4 -14.37 -10.50 -30.98
N THR A 5 -13.21 -10.24 -31.55
CA THR A 5 -11.92 -10.74 -31.08
C THR A 5 -11.34 -9.93 -29.90
N VAL A 6 -11.64 -8.65 -29.81
CA VAL A 6 -11.15 -7.78 -28.73
C VAL A 6 -11.88 -8.05 -27.42
N SER A 7 -13.19 -8.36 -27.48
CA SER A 7 -14.00 -8.68 -26.28
C SER A 7 -13.55 -9.98 -25.61
N HIS A 8 -13.16 -11.01 -26.36
CA HIS A 8 -12.72 -12.30 -25.81
C HIS A 8 -11.29 -12.26 -25.23
N ALA A 9 -10.44 -11.35 -25.68
CA ALA A 9 -9.11 -11.16 -25.13
C ALA A 9 -9.17 -10.42 -23.78
N THR A 10 -10.03 -9.39 -23.67
CA THR A 10 -10.25 -8.65 -22.43
C THR A 10 -10.93 -9.50 -21.33
N ASP A 11 -11.84 -10.40 -21.67
CA ASP A 11 -12.46 -11.31 -20.70
C ASP A 11 -11.47 -12.37 -20.20
N ARG A 12 -10.60 -12.92 -21.04
CA ARG A 12 -9.57 -13.88 -20.60
C ARG A 12 -8.50 -13.26 -19.69
N LEU A 13 -8.23 -11.96 -19.83
CA LEU A 13 -7.27 -11.26 -18.98
C LEU A 13 -7.87 -10.89 -17.62
N ARG A 14 -9.19 -10.73 -17.49
CA ARG A 14 -9.87 -10.55 -16.20
C ARG A 14 -9.80 -11.79 -15.31
N ASP A 15 -9.71 -12.98 -15.92
CA ASP A 15 -9.53 -14.27 -15.25
C ASP A 15 -8.05 -14.68 -15.08
N ALA A 16 -7.09 -13.77 -15.36
CA ALA A 16 -5.68 -14.04 -15.08
C ALA A 16 -5.52 -14.40 -13.61
N ALA A 17 -5.19 -15.65 -13.34
CA ALA A 17 -5.05 -16.17 -12.00
C ALA A 17 -3.98 -15.35 -11.25
N VAL A 18 -4.33 -14.90 -10.05
CA VAL A 18 -3.34 -14.28 -9.14
C VAL A 18 -2.48 -15.41 -8.60
N GLU A 19 -1.18 -15.34 -8.87
CA GLU A 19 -0.20 -16.35 -8.49
C GLU A 19 0.58 -15.88 -7.26
N ARG A 20 0.82 -16.76 -6.32
CA ARG A 20 1.76 -16.53 -5.24
C ARG A 20 3.18 -16.83 -5.71
N ARG A 21 4.12 -15.92 -5.42
CA ARG A 21 5.53 -16.06 -5.76
C ARG A 21 6.41 -15.67 -4.58
N CYS A 22 7.42 -16.49 -4.31
CA CYS A 22 8.51 -16.13 -3.41
C CYS A 22 9.64 -15.54 -4.25
N ILE A 23 10.02 -14.29 -4.01
CA ILE A 23 11.02 -13.54 -4.77
C ILE A 23 12.10 -13.09 -3.78
N GLY A 24 13.21 -13.83 -3.75
CA GLY A 24 14.19 -13.69 -2.68
C GLY A 24 13.54 -13.96 -1.31
N ASP A 25 13.64 -13.02 -0.40
CA ASP A 25 13.06 -13.10 0.94
C ASP A 25 11.62 -12.53 1.03
N ILE A 26 11.02 -12.15 -0.09
CA ILE A 26 9.70 -11.51 -0.16
C ILE A 26 8.66 -12.44 -0.77
N ASP A 27 7.55 -12.63 -0.08
CA ASP A 27 6.35 -13.26 -0.59
C ASP A 27 5.46 -12.23 -1.29
N ALA A 28 4.96 -12.53 -2.46
CA ALA A 28 4.14 -11.63 -3.25
C ALA A 28 3.02 -12.36 -3.98
N LEU A 29 1.91 -11.65 -4.19
CA LEU A 29 0.88 -12.03 -5.15
C LEU A 29 1.13 -11.29 -6.46
N VAL A 30 1.12 -12.02 -7.56
CA VAL A 30 1.35 -11.48 -8.90
C VAL A 30 0.14 -11.79 -9.78
N ARG A 31 -0.50 -10.77 -10.32
CA ARG A 31 -1.41 -10.89 -11.44
C ARG A 31 -0.65 -10.52 -12.69
N PRO A 32 -0.33 -11.49 -13.57
CA PRO A 32 0.40 -11.21 -14.79
C PRO A 32 -0.43 -10.34 -15.74
N GLY A 33 0.24 -9.55 -16.55
CA GLY A 33 -0.32 -8.71 -17.59
C GLY A 33 0.70 -8.45 -18.69
N PRO A 34 0.34 -7.72 -19.76
CA PRO A 34 1.26 -7.34 -20.82
C PRO A 34 2.49 -6.59 -20.29
N ALA A 35 3.61 -6.74 -20.98
CA ALA A 35 4.89 -6.14 -20.60
C ALA A 35 5.14 -4.74 -21.24
N ASP A 36 4.15 -4.19 -21.94
CA ASP A 36 4.21 -2.91 -22.63
C ASP A 36 4.08 -1.69 -21.71
N ARG A 37 3.79 -1.92 -20.43
CA ARG A 37 3.69 -0.90 -19.39
C ARG A 37 4.46 -1.30 -18.13
N PRO A 38 5.02 -0.34 -17.39
CA PRO A 38 5.62 -0.63 -16.09
C PRO A 38 4.62 -1.35 -15.18
N PRO A 39 5.04 -2.40 -14.46
CA PRO A 39 4.20 -3.07 -13.47
C PRO A 39 3.77 -2.11 -12.36
N LEU A 40 2.63 -2.42 -11.73
CA LEU A 40 2.17 -1.73 -10.53
C LEU A 40 2.53 -2.55 -9.29
N LEU A 41 3.36 -1.98 -8.41
CA LEU A 41 3.70 -2.57 -7.12
C LEU A 41 2.84 -1.97 -6.01
N LEU A 42 2.20 -2.82 -5.21
CA LEU A 42 1.30 -2.45 -4.11
C LEU A 42 1.95 -2.77 -2.76
N LEU A 43 2.10 -1.75 -1.91
CA LEU A 43 2.67 -1.84 -0.57
C LEU A 43 1.56 -1.64 0.48
N HIS A 44 1.29 -2.67 1.28
CA HIS A 44 0.20 -2.66 2.25
C HIS A 44 0.50 -1.87 3.54
N GLY A 45 -0.56 -1.56 4.30
CA GLY A 45 -0.49 -0.93 5.61
C GLY A 45 -0.17 -1.90 6.76
N ILE A 46 0.08 -1.35 7.96
CA ILE A 46 0.27 -2.14 9.18
C ILE A 46 -1.01 -2.94 9.49
N GLY A 47 -0.87 -4.22 9.79
CA GLY A 47 -2.01 -5.11 10.03
C GLY A 47 -2.74 -5.59 8.77
N SER A 48 -2.18 -5.37 7.58
CA SER A 48 -2.69 -5.86 6.30
C SER A 48 -1.71 -6.83 5.63
N ARG A 49 -2.04 -7.38 4.48
CA ARG A 49 -1.30 -8.40 3.74
C ARG A 49 -1.44 -8.20 2.23
N ASN A 50 -0.59 -8.89 1.45
CA ASN A 50 -0.67 -8.92 0.00
C ASN A 50 -2.07 -9.32 -0.50
N PHE A 51 -2.71 -10.34 0.10
CA PHE A 51 -4.01 -10.84 -0.33
C PHE A 51 -5.16 -9.86 -0.06
N SER A 52 -4.98 -8.87 0.82
CA SER A 52 -5.96 -7.79 1.03
C SER A 52 -6.17 -6.95 -0.23
N PHE A 53 -5.19 -6.91 -1.13
CA PHE A 53 -5.31 -6.21 -2.41
C PHE A 53 -6.03 -7.01 -3.50
N GLN A 54 -6.40 -8.28 -3.28
CA GLN A 54 -7.02 -9.09 -4.33
C GLN A 54 -8.29 -8.47 -4.94
N PRO A 55 -9.23 -7.86 -4.17
CA PRO A 55 -10.39 -7.18 -4.76
C PRO A 55 -9.97 -6.03 -5.69
N LEU A 56 -9.01 -5.21 -5.28
CA LEU A 56 -8.44 -4.15 -6.10
C LEU A 56 -7.72 -4.71 -7.34
N MET A 57 -6.89 -5.76 -7.17
CA MET A 57 -6.17 -6.40 -8.28
C MET A 57 -7.13 -6.93 -9.36
N ARG A 58 -8.31 -7.45 -8.97
CA ARG A 58 -9.33 -7.89 -9.93
C ARG A 58 -10.05 -6.73 -10.62
N ALA A 59 -10.22 -5.59 -9.92
CA ALA A 59 -10.89 -4.41 -10.44
C ALA A 59 -10.02 -3.56 -11.37
N LEU A 60 -8.69 -3.58 -11.16
CA LEU A 60 -7.72 -2.85 -11.98
C LEU A 60 -7.69 -3.37 -13.43
N SER A 61 -7.43 -2.47 -14.38
CA SER A 61 -7.21 -2.80 -15.78
C SER A 61 -6.20 -3.95 -15.93
N THR A 62 -6.49 -4.85 -16.87
CA THR A 62 -5.63 -5.99 -17.21
C THR A 62 -4.44 -5.62 -18.08
N ALA A 63 -4.30 -4.34 -18.45
CA ALA A 63 -3.26 -3.82 -19.33
C ALA A 63 -1.87 -3.74 -18.71
N ARG A 64 -1.65 -4.34 -17.52
CA ARG A 64 -0.34 -4.37 -16.83
C ARG A 64 -0.24 -5.51 -15.82
N THR A 65 0.98 -5.88 -15.50
CA THR A 65 1.28 -6.73 -14.33
C THR A 65 1.01 -5.96 -13.04
N VAL A 66 0.39 -6.60 -12.06
CA VAL A 66 0.19 -6.04 -10.71
C VAL A 66 0.84 -6.97 -9.70
N ILE A 67 1.65 -6.41 -8.81
CA ILE A 67 2.40 -7.14 -7.79
C ILE A 67 1.98 -6.58 -6.42
N ALA A 68 1.50 -7.41 -5.52
CA ALA A 68 1.22 -7.05 -4.14
C ALA A 68 2.20 -7.80 -3.23
N TRP A 69 3.07 -7.08 -2.53
CA TRP A 69 4.05 -7.70 -1.64
C TRP A 69 3.47 -8.01 -0.27
N ASP A 70 4.06 -8.97 0.44
CA ASP A 70 4.04 -8.98 1.89
C ASP A 70 5.32 -8.30 2.39
N ALA A 71 5.19 -7.27 3.20
CA ALA A 71 6.34 -6.58 3.77
C ALA A 71 7.24 -7.53 4.58
N PRO A 72 8.52 -7.25 4.76
CA PRO A 72 9.38 -8.04 5.63
C PRO A 72 8.74 -8.33 6.99
N GLY A 73 8.74 -9.62 7.38
CA GLY A 73 8.10 -10.10 8.61
C GLY A 73 6.59 -10.31 8.54
N TYR A 74 5.98 -10.17 7.36
CA TYR A 74 4.58 -10.48 7.11
C TYR A 74 4.47 -11.75 6.25
N GLY A 75 3.48 -12.58 6.58
CA GLY A 75 3.30 -13.84 5.87
C GLY A 75 4.53 -14.71 5.89
N ASP A 76 4.97 -15.13 4.70
CA ASP A 76 6.20 -15.90 4.53
C ASP A 76 7.40 -15.04 4.16
N SER A 77 7.24 -13.71 4.11
CA SER A 77 8.38 -12.79 3.95
C SER A 77 9.28 -12.82 5.18
N ARG A 78 10.60 -12.97 4.94
CA ARG A 78 11.57 -13.01 6.03
C ARG A 78 11.57 -11.70 6.81
N PRO A 79 11.54 -11.72 8.16
CA PRO A 79 11.73 -10.53 8.98
C PRO A 79 13.11 -9.89 8.73
N LEU A 80 13.19 -8.57 8.91
CA LEU A 80 14.47 -7.85 8.88
C LEU A 80 15.38 -8.29 10.03
N ALA A 81 16.69 -8.21 9.83
CA ALA A 81 17.65 -8.56 10.87
C ALA A 81 17.64 -7.58 12.06
N SER A 82 17.38 -6.30 11.79
CA SER A 82 17.23 -5.28 12.82
C SER A 82 15.93 -5.49 13.60
N PRO A 83 15.94 -5.48 14.95
CA PRO A 83 14.71 -5.48 15.73
C PRO A 83 13.97 -4.14 15.68
N THR A 84 14.65 -3.07 15.30
CA THR A 84 14.13 -1.68 15.24
C THR A 84 14.38 -1.05 13.86
N PRO A 85 13.86 -1.65 12.77
CA PRO A 85 14.13 -1.14 11.43
C PRO A 85 13.43 0.20 11.21
N VAL A 86 14.02 1.00 10.33
CA VAL A 86 13.49 2.30 9.90
C VAL A 86 12.92 2.21 8.48
N VAL A 87 12.30 3.29 7.99
CA VAL A 87 11.71 3.35 6.63
C VAL A 87 12.71 2.95 5.55
N ALA A 88 13.97 3.40 5.65
CA ALA A 88 15.02 3.11 4.68
C ALA A 88 15.31 1.59 4.54
N ASP A 89 15.21 0.81 5.64
CA ASP A 89 15.43 -0.63 5.59
C ASP A 89 14.36 -1.34 4.74
N TYR A 90 13.11 -0.92 4.87
CA TYR A 90 12.00 -1.45 4.05
C TYR A 90 12.08 -0.97 2.60
N ALA A 91 12.47 0.28 2.38
CA ALA A 91 12.69 0.82 1.04
C ALA A 91 13.80 0.05 0.30
N ALA A 92 14.88 -0.31 1.00
CA ALA A 92 15.94 -1.17 0.45
C ALA A 92 15.38 -2.54 0.01
N CYS A 93 14.46 -3.15 0.78
CA CYS A 93 13.81 -4.40 0.39
C CYS A 93 12.95 -4.24 -0.88
N VAL A 94 12.27 -3.10 -1.05
CA VAL A 94 11.55 -2.81 -2.30
C VAL A 94 12.53 -2.77 -3.48
N LEU A 95 13.66 -2.07 -3.37
CA LEU A 95 14.65 -2.00 -4.44
C LEU A 95 15.25 -3.37 -4.78
N VAL A 96 15.57 -4.18 -3.77
CA VAL A 96 16.04 -5.57 -3.95
C VAL A 96 14.96 -6.42 -4.67
N LEU A 97 13.68 -6.25 -4.32
CA LEU A 97 12.58 -6.93 -5.00
C LEU A 97 12.50 -6.54 -6.48
N LEU A 98 12.61 -5.24 -6.79
CA LEU A 98 12.62 -4.77 -8.18
C LEU A 98 13.79 -5.33 -8.98
N ASP A 99 14.98 -5.39 -8.37
CA ASP A 99 16.18 -5.94 -9.01
C ASP A 99 16.04 -7.45 -9.28
N ALA A 100 15.51 -8.20 -8.30
CA ALA A 100 15.26 -9.63 -8.44
C ALA A 100 14.22 -9.95 -9.53
N LEU A 101 13.30 -9.03 -9.80
CA LEU A 101 12.32 -9.11 -10.88
C LEU A 101 12.81 -8.54 -12.21
N ALA A 102 14.03 -8.02 -12.27
CA ALA A 102 14.58 -7.30 -13.42
C ALA A 102 13.68 -6.14 -13.89
N LEU A 103 13.05 -5.44 -12.95
CA LEU A 103 12.19 -4.29 -13.21
C LEU A 103 12.99 -2.99 -13.03
N PRO A 104 13.35 -2.29 -14.10
CA PRO A 104 14.10 -1.03 -13.99
C PRO A 104 13.24 0.08 -13.37
N GLU A 105 11.94 0.07 -13.62
CA GLU A 105 10.98 1.08 -13.20
C GLU A 105 9.61 0.46 -12.94
N VAL A 106 8.85 1.00 -12.00
CA VAL A 106 7.48 0.60 -11.68
C VAL A 106 6.58 1.81 -11.46
N ASP A 107 5.27 1.60 -11.56
CA ASP A 107 4.29 2.41 -10.86
C ASP A 107 4.16 1.88 -9.43
N LEU A 108 4.05 2.79 -8.45
CA LEU A 108 4.09 2.41 -7.05
C LEU A 108 2.86 2.92 -6.30
N LEU A 109 2.24 2.04 -5.52
CA LEU A 109 1.16 2.40 -4.61
C LEU A 109 1.54 2.01 -3.19
N GLY A 110 1.43 2.98 -2.28
CA GLY A 110 1.47 2.72 -0.84
C GLY A 110 0.09 2.97 -0.21
N HIS A 111 -0.31 2.08 0.71
CA HIS A 111 -1.48 2.29 1.55
C HIS A 111 -1.05 2.42 3.01
N SER A 112 -1.55 3.45 3.72
CA SER A 112 -1.27 3.68 5.14
C SER A 112 0.23 3.62 5.45
N LEU A 113 0.71 2.66 6.24
CA LEU A 113 2.14 2.44 6.50
C LEU A 113 2.96 2.33 5.19
N GLY A 114 2.41 1.66 4.18
CA GLY A 114 3.05 1.52 2.87
C GLY A 114 3.33 2.86 2.17
N THR A 115 2.64 3.94 2.55
CA THR A 115 2.91 5.28 2.00
C THR A 115 4.26 5.83 2.42
N LEU A 116 4.71 5.51 3.64
CA LEU A 116 6.05 5.89 4.12
C LEU A 116 7.14 5.22 3.27
N ILE A 117 6.97 3.93 2.99
CA ILE A 117 7.93 3.17 2.18
C ILE A 117 7.92 3.68 0.74
N ALA A 118 6.71 3.82 0.16
CA ALA A 118 6.56 4.21 -1.24
C ALA A 118 7.11 5.62 -1.52
N ALA A 119 6.82 6.59 -0.65
CA ALA A 119 7.35 7.95 -0.77
C ALA A 119 8.87 7.96 -0.61
N HIS A 120 9.43 7.20 0.34
CA HIS A 120 10.87 7.11 0.56
C HIS A 120 11.59 6.51 -0.64
N VAL A 121 11.06 5.42 -1.25
CA VAL A 121 11.60 4.85 -2.49
C VAL A 121 11.58 5.88 -3.62
N ALA A 122 10.45 6.57 -3.82
CA ALA A 122 10.32 7.56 -4.89
C ALA A 122 11.22 8.78 -4.68
N ALA A 123 11.46 9.20 -3.43
CA ALA A 123 12.33 10.32 -3.09
C ALA A 123 13.81 9.97 -3.26
N THR A 124 14.23 8.75 -2.84
CA THR A 124 15.65 8.36 -2.80
C THR A 124 16.13 7.63 -4.06
N ALA A 125 15.21 7.01 -4.81
CA ALA A 125 15.48 6.31 -6.06
C ALA A 125 14.49 6.73 -7.16
N PRO A 126 14.44 8.02 -7.55
CA PRO A 126 13.40 8.56 -8.43
C PRO A 126 13.34 7.89 -9.81
N ALA A 127 14.47 7.35 -10.31
CA ALA A 127 14.50 6.62 -11.57
C ALA A 127 13.80 5.23 -11.51
N ARG A 128 13.42 4.77 -10.33
CA ARG A 128 12.76 3.47 -10.13
C ARG A 128 11.22 3.59 -10.04
N VAL A 129 10.69 4.82 -9.95
CA VAL A 129 9.26 5.08 -9.77
C VAL A 129 8.76 6.06 -10.82
N ARG A 130 7.97 5.57 -11.78
CA ARG A 130 7.38 6.39 -12.84
C ARG A 130 6.24 7.27 -12.32
N ARG A 131 5.34 6.69 -11.54
CA ARG A 131 4.18 7.36 -10.92
C ARG A 131 3.92 6.78 -9.55
N LEU A 132 3.43 7.61 -8.64
CA LEU A 132 3.18 7.24 -7.25
C LEU A 132 1.70 7.46 -6.88
N ALA A 133 1.13 6.54 -6.12
CA ALA A 133 -0.17 6.72 -5.46
C ALA A 133 -0.04 6.50 -3.95
N LEU A 134 -0.50 7.46 -3.15
CA LEU A 134 -0.53 7.43 -1.70
C LEU A 134 -1.99 7.34 -1.23
N LEU A 135 -2.41 6.15 -0.81
CA LEU A 135 -3.77 5.90 -0.30
C LEU A 135 -3.80 5.93 1.22
N SER A 136 -4.73 6.71 1.80
CA SER A 136 -4.90 6.86 3.25
C SER A 136 -3.55 7.07 3.96
N PRO A 137 -2.77 8.11 3.58
CA PRO A 137 -1.38 8.27 4.01
C PRO A 137 -1.27 8.49 5.52
N THR A 138 -0.19 7.96 6.11
CA THR A 138 0.22 8.28 7.50
C THR A 138 1.50 9.10 7.48
N LEU A 139 1.61 10.09 8.38
CA LEU A 139 2.78 10.97 8.44
C LEU A 139 4.01 10.31 9.05
N GLY A 140 3.82 9.24 9.82
CA GLY A 140 4.85 8.74 10.73
C GLY A 140 5.00 9.64 11.96
N TYR A 141 6.01 9.36 12.78
CA TYR A 141 6.25 10.09 14.04
C TYR A 141 7.62 10.78 14.09
N GLY A 142 8.48 10.52 13.12
CA GLY A 142 9.81 11.15 13.03
C GLY A 142 10.77 10.77 14.16
N ILE A 143 10.56 9.62 14.80
CA ILE A 143 11.40 9.15 15.91
C ILE A 143 12.77 8.76 15.37
N ALA A 144 13.83 9.22 16.02
CA ALA A 144 15.18 8.85 15.66
C ALA A 144 15.50 7.37 16.00
N PRO A 145 16.43 6.73 15.27
CA PRO A 145 16.85 5.38 15.60
C PRO A 145 17.31 5.25 17.07
N GLY A 146 16.77 4.26 17.77
CA GLY A 146 17.10 4.00 19.18
C GLY A 146 16.27 4.80 20.20
N GLU A 147 15.49 5.77 19.79
CA GLU A 147 14.56 6.46 20.67
C GLU A 147 13.26 5.65 20.90
N PRO A 148 12.60 5.83 22.06
CA PRO A 148 11.39 5.12 22.37
C PRO A 148 10.23 5.53 21.46
N LEU A 149 9.44 4.54 21.03
CA LEU A 149 8.22 4.77 20.28
C LEU A 149 7.17 5.53 21.11
N PRO A 150 6.28 6.31 20.48
CA PRO A 150 5.13 6.89 21.15
C PRO A 150 4.33 5.79 21.89
N PRO A 151 3.82 6.03 23.11
CA PRO A 151 3.18 4.99 23.91
C PRO A 151 2.07 4.23 23.18
N ALA A 152 1.25 4.91 22.40
CA ALA A 152 0.16 4.31 21.62
C ALA A 152 0.68 3.39 20.47
N VAL A 153 1.89 3.61 19.98
CA VAL A 153 2.53 2.76 18.96
C VAL A 153 3.22 1.58 19.64
N ALA A 154 3.98 1.84 20.71
CA ALA A 154 4.69 0.82 21.48
C ALA A 154 3.74 -0.23 22.11
N ALA A 155 2.53 0.17 22.51
CA ALA A 155 1.53 -0.72 23.07
C ALA A 155 0.99 -1.76 22.08
N ARG A 156 1.05 -1.51 20.77
CA ARG A 156 0.43 -2.40 19.76
C ARG A 156 1.07 -3.79 19.68
N PRO A 157 2.40 -3.96 19.61
CA PRO A 157 3.01 -5.29 19.63
C PRO A 157 2.74 -6.05 20.94
N ALA A 158 2.73 -5.37 22.07
CA ALA A 158 2.40 -5.97 23.38
C ALA A 158 0.94 -6.46 23.40
N GLU A 159 0.00 -5.66 22.90
CA GLU A 159 -1.42 -6.04 22.78
C GLU A 159 -1.60 -7.26 21.85
N LEU A 160 -0.87 -7.31 20.72
CA LEU A 160 -0.88 -8.48 19.85
C LEU A 160 -0.36 -9.73 20.54
N ALA A 161 0.73 -9.60 21.33
CA ALA A 161 1.29 -10.71 22.08
C ALA A 161 0.33 -11.23 23.17
N GLU A 162 -0.38 -10.33 23.83
CA GLU A 162 -1.34 -10.65 24.90
C GLU A 162 -2.62 -11.30 24.36
N LEU A 163 -3.22 -10.70 23.31
CA LEU A 163 -4.53 -11.11 22.81
C LEU A 163 -4.43 -12.27 21.80
N GLY A 164 -3.31 -12.42 21.13
CA GLY A 164 -3.18 -13.23 19.92
C GLY A 164 -3.89 -12.59 18.71
N GLY A 165 -3.53 -13.07 17.51
CA GLY A 165 -3.97 -12.45 16.23
C GLY A 165 -5.47 -12.29 16.08
N ASN A 166 -6.25 -13.33 16.43
CA ASN A 166 -7.71 -13.31 16.23
C ASN A 166 -8.41 -12.26 17.12
N ALA A 167 -8.12 -12.22 18.42
CA ALA A 167 -8.76 -11.26 19.31
C ALA A 167 -8.26 -9.82 19.05
N PHE A 168 -6.98 -9.68 18.72
CA PHE A 168 -6.41 -8.41 18.30
C PHE A 168 -7.11 -7.87 17.05
N ALA A 169 -7.32 -8.70 16.02
CA ALA A 169 -8.00 -8.34 14.78
C ALA A 169 -9.48 -8.00 15.00
N ALA A 170 -10.19 -8.80 15.78
CA ALA A 170 -11.60 -8.54 16.13
C ALA A 170 -11.78 -7.19 16.85
N LYS A 171 -10.82 -6.81 17.70
CA LYS A 171 -10.85 -5.53 18.43
C LYS A 171 -10.53 -4.33 17.55
N ARG A 172 -9.57 -4.45 16.62
CA ARG A 172 -9.03 -3.31 15.87
C ARG A 172 -9.54 -3.20 14.44
N GLY A 173 -9.84 -4.33 13.80
CA GLY A 173 -10.20 -4.40 12.38
C GLY A 173 -11.42 -3.57 12.00
N PRO A 174 -12.56 -3.66 12.73
CA PRO A 174 -13.77 -2.93 12.35
C PRO A 174 -13.57 -1.41 12.24
N ARG A 175 -12.65 -0.83 13.00
CA ARG A 175 -12.36 0.63 12.96
C ARG A 175 -11.78 1.10 11.62
N LEU A 176 -11.26 0.18 10.80
CA LEU A 176 -10.67 0.51 9.50
C LEU A 176 -11.72 0.66 8.40
N VAL A 177 -12.96 0.29 8.66
CA VAL A 177 -14.04 0.27 7.67
C VAL A 177 -15.13 1.26 8.10
N HIS A 178 -15.63 2.05 7.15
CA HIS A 178 -16.77 2.93 7.41
C HIS A 178 -18.05 2.09 7.51
N ARG A 179 -18.82 2.25 8.61
CA ARG A 179 -20.04 1.46 8.88
C ARG A 179 -19.81 -0.05 8.72
N PRO A 180 -18.91 -0.65 9.54
CA PRO A 180 -18.49 -2.03 9.38
C PRO A 180 -19.66 -3.04 9.41
N GLU A 181 -20.76 -2.69 10.07
CA GLU A 181 -21.99 -3.48 10.12
C GLU A 181 -22.73 -3.55 8.77
N HIS A 182 -22.51 -2.59 7.87
CA HIS A 182 -23.07 -2.56 6.51
C HIS A 182 -22.08 -3.07 5.45
N LYS A 183 -20.78 -3.05 5.75
CA LYS A 183 -19.71 -3.50 4.85
C LYS A 183 -19.06 -4.79 5.36
N VAL A 184 -19.89 -5.82 5.56
CA VAL A 184 -19.49 -7.07 6.22
C VAL A 184 -18.29 -7.74 5.53
N ASP A 185 -18.28 -7.81 4.20
CA ASP A 185 -17.21 -8.46 3.43
C ASP A 185 -15.88 -7.71 3.58
N ALA A 186 -15.88 -6.39 3.47
CA ALA A 186 -14.69 -5.56 3.67
C ALA A 186 -14.17 -5.68 5.11
N THR A 187 -15.08 -5.65 6.08
CA THR A 187 -14.75 -5.80 7.51
C THR A 187 -14.13 -7.16 7.78
N GLN A 188 -14.72 -8.24 7.25
CA GLN A 188 -14.17 -9.58 7.40
C GLN A 188 -12.81 -9.73 6.73
N ALA A 189 -12.61 -9.14 5.56
CA ALA A 189 -11.33 -9.14 4.86
C ALA A 189 -10.22 -8.45 5.69
N VAL A 190 -10.54 -7.29 6.30
CA VAL A 190 -9.63 -6.60 7.23
C VAL A 190 -9.30 -7.46 8.43
N ILE A 191 -10.31 -8.04 9.09
CA ILE A 191 -10.13 -8.90 10.28
C ILE A 191 -9.27 -10.13 9.91
N THR A 192 -9.57 -10.78 8.78
CA THR A 192 -8.82 -11.95 8.31
C THR A 192 -7.35 -11.63 8.09
N ALA A 193 -7.03 -10.51 7.43
CA ALA A 193 -5.66 -10.10 7.22
C ALA A 193 -4.94 -9.78 8.54
N MET A 194 -5.58 -9.00 9.41
CA MET A 194 -5.01 -8.59 10.69
C MET A 194 -4.82 -9.77 11.65
N ALA A 195 -5.67 -10.78 11.58
CA ALA A 195 -5.55 -12.00 12.40
C ALA A 195 -4.28 -12.82 12.11
N THR A 196 -3.68 -12.64 10.92
CA THR A 196 -2.42 -13.31 10.55
C THR A 196 -1.16 -12.61 11.05
N MET A 197 -1.28 -11.49 11.77
CA MET A 197 -0.13 -10.75 12.28
C MET A 197 0.61 -11.55 13.33
N THR A 198 1.94 -11.55 13.21
CA THR A 198 2.86 -12.24 14.13
C THR A 198 4.02 -11.34 14.50
N LEU A 199 4.72 -11.71 15.58
CA LEU A 199 5.99 -11.11 15.96
C LEU A 199 7.13 -11.93 15.32
N PRO A 200 8.29 -11.32 14.94
CA PRO A 200 8.64 -9.92 15.20
C PRO A 200 8.11 -8.92 14.15
N GLY A 201 7.53 -9.37 13.03
CA GLY A 201 7.18 -8.52 11.88
C GLY A 201 6.30 -7.32 12.25
N TYR A 202 5.25 -7.53 13.06
CA TYR A 202 4.38 -6.43 13.48
C TYR A 202 5.08 -5.41 14.39
N ALA A 203 6.02 -5.86 15.24
CA ALA A 203 6.84 -4.96 16.06
C ALA A 203 7.80 -4.15 15.21
N GLN A 204 8.44 -4.78 14.22
CA GLN A 204 9.28 -4.10 13.24
C GLN A 204 8.51 -3.04 12.46
N ALA A 205 7.28 -3.33 12.03
CA ALA A 205 6.40 -2.37 11.36
C ALA A 205 5.98 -1.19 12.28
N ALA A 206 5.88 -1.42 13.59
CA ALA A 206 5.67 -0.33 14.55
C ALA A 206 6.87 0.62 14.62
N HIS A 207 8.10 0.10 14.53
CA HIS A 207 9.31 0.93 14.44
C HIS A 207 9.39 1.69 13.12
N LEU A 208 9.05 1.06 11.99
CA LEU A 208 8.91 1.75 10.71
C LEU A 208 7.92 2.92 10.82
N LEU A 209 6.73 2.70 11.40
CA LEU A 209 5.75 3.77 11.63
C LEU A 209 6.33 4.88 12.52
N GLY A 210 7.09 4.49 13.56
CA GLY A 210 7.76 5.42 14.47
C GLY A 210 8.77 6.32 13.75
N SER A 211 9.60 5.75 12.90
CA SER A 211 10.68 6.47 12.20
C SER A 211 10.21 7.30 11.01
N GLY A 212 9.00 7.05 10.48
CA GLY A 212 8.50 7.68 9.26
C GLY A 212 8.44 9.19 9.33
N ARG A 213 8.78 9.85 8.21
CA ARG A 213 8.77 11.31 7.99
C ARG A 213 8.18 11.61 6.62
N LEU A 214 6.89 11.26 6.41
CA LEU A 214 6.28 11.31 5.08
C LEU A 214 6.42 12.69 4.40
N LEU A 215 6.23 13.78 5.14
CA LEU A 215 6.28 15.11 4.55
C LEU A 215 7.69 15.48 4.06
N ASP A 216 8.75 14.99 4.72
CA ASP A 216 10.13 15.22 4.29
C ASP A 216 10.40 14.51 2.96
N ASP A 217 9.94 13.24 2.82
CA ASP A 217 10.07 12.49 1.57
C ASP A 217 9.19 13.08 0.46
N VAL A 218 7.95 13.47 0.77
CA VAL A 218 7.00 14.04 -0.20
C VAL A 218 7.54 15.34 -0.82
N ALA A 219 8.21 16.17 -0.05
CA ALA A 219 8.83 17.41 -0.53
C ALA A 219 9.97 17.19 -1.56
N LEU A 220 10.48 15.95 -1.68
CA LEU A 220 11.56 15.57 -2.60
C LEU A 220 11.05 14.80 -3.84
N LEU A 221 9.76 14.55 -3.95
CA LEU A 221 9.18 13.77 -5.05
C LEU A 221 9.34 14.50 -6.38
N ARG A 222 9.63 13.72 -7.44
CA ARG A 222 9.76 14.22 -8.82
C ARG A 222 8.77 13.55 -9.78
N CYS A 223 8.16 12.45 -9.36
CA CYS A 223 7.21 11.72 -10.19
C CYS A 223 5.77 12.21 -9.93
N PRO A 224 4.89 12.13 -10.93
CA PRO A 224 3.46 12.43 -10.75
C PRO A 224 2.88 11.62 -9.60
N THR A 225 2.27 12.30 -8.64
CA THR A 225 1.79 11.70 -7.39
C THR A 225 0.30 11.96 -7.17
N LEU A 226 -0.45 10.89 -6.96
CA LEU A 226 -1.84 10.91 -6.52
C LEU A 226 -1.90 10.73 -5.01
N VAL A 227 -2.67 11.59 -4.34
CA VAL A 227 -3.02 11.41 -2.92
C VAL A 227 -4.53 11.19 -2.81
N ALA A 228 -4.95 10.10 -2.16
CA ALA A 228 -6.36 9.79 -1.95
C ALA A 228 -6.61 9.20 -0.57
N VAL A 229 -7.82 9.38 -0.04
CA VAL A 229 -8.24 8.93 1.29
C VAL A 229 -9.73 8.69 1.34
N GLY A 230 -10.21 7.79 2.18
CA GLY A 230 -11.63 7.67 2.48
C GLY A 230 -12.16 8.94 3.17
N ALA A 231 -13.33 9.42 2.74
CA ALA A 231 -13.92 10.63 3.31
C ALA A 231 -14.22 10.48 4.81
N GLU A 232 -14.50 9.24 5.25
CA GLU A 232 -14.80 8.87 6.64
C GLU A 232 -13.65 8.11 7.33
N ASP A 233 -12.42 8.26 6.85
CA ASP A 233 -11.25 7.65 7.48
C ASP A 233 -10.97 8.27 8.86
N VAL A 234 -11.17 7.46 9.91
CA VAL A 234 -10.91 7.86 11.31
C VAL A 234 -9.53 7.42 11.82
N VAL A 235 -8.76 6.71 10.99
CA VAL A 235 -7.40 6.23 11.32
C VAL A 235 -6.35 7.23 10.85
N THR A 236 -6.45 7.62 9.59
CA THR A 236 -5.67 8.71 8.98
C THR A 236 -6.66 9.71 8.33
N PRO A 237 -7.21 10.64 9.13
CA PRO A 237 -8.29 11.52 8.66
C PRO A 237 -7.92 12.32 7.41
N PRO A 238 -8.91 12.76 6.60
CA PRO A 238 -8.69 13.49 5.36
C PRO A 238 -7.77 14.69 5.44
N ASP A 239 -7.67 15.35 6.60
CA ASP A 239 -6.75 16.46 6.81
C ASP A 239 -5.27 16.06 6.67
N ILE A 240 -4.94 14.81 7.00
CA ILE A 240 -3.59 14.28 6.76
C ILE A 240 -3.32 14.21 5.26
N ALA A 241 -4.24 13.64 4.47
CA ALA A 241 -4.09 13.57 3.03
C ALA A 241 -4.02 14.96 2.37
N ARG A 242 -4.80 15.93 2.85
CA ARG A 242 -4.71 17.34 2.39
C ARG A 242 -3.32 17.93 2.67
N ARG A 243 -2.77 17.73 3.86
CA ARG A 243 -1.41 18.19 4.20
C ARG A 243 -0.35 17.55 3.31
N VAL A 244 -0.50 16.25 3.00
CA VAL A 244 0.42 15.54 2.08
C VAL A 244 0.32 16.11 0.67
N ALA A 245 -0.89 16.33 0.15
CA ALA A 245 -1.09 16.93 -1.18
C ALA A 245 -0.52 18.35 -1.27
N GLN A 246 -0.67 19.16 -0.22
CA GLN A 246 -0.11 20.54 -0.14
C GLN A 246 1.41 20.56 -0.04
N ALA A 247 2.04 19.48 0.43
CA ALA A 247 3.50 19.38 0.53
C ALA A 247 4.17 18.87 -0.76
N LEU A 248 3.40 18.44 -1.77
CA LEU A 248 3.93 18.01 -3.06
C LEU A 248 4.60 19.20 -3.79
N PRO A 249 5.81 19.01 -4.34
CA PRO A 249 6.42 20.01 -5.22
C PRO A 249 5.63 20.11 -6.54
N PRO A 250 5.65 21.27 -7.24
CA PRO A 250 4.83 21.52 -8.42
C PRO A 250 4.92 20.44 -9.51
N GLU A 251 6.10 19.89 -9.74
CA GLU A 251 6.37 18.84 -10.72
C GLU A 251 5.74 17.48 -10.38
N ALA A 252 5.43 17.23 -9.11
CA ALA A 252 4.79 15.99 -8.65
C ALA A 252 3.26 16.12 -8.53
N VAL A 253 2.71 17.32 -8.64
CA VAL A 253 1.27 17.55 -8.49
C VAL A 253 0.51 17.06 -9.72
N THR A 254 -0.36 16.07 -9.55
CA THR A 254 -1.31 15.64 -10.59
C THR A 254 -2.71 16.21 -10.36
N ARG A 255 -3.01 16.58 -9.12
CA ARG A 255 -4.27 17.19 -8.69
C ARG A 255 -4.00 18.22 -7.61
N PRO A 256 -4.70 19.35 -7.60
CA PRO A 256 -4.48 20.43 -6.63
C PRO A 256 -4.83 20.01 -5.19
N GLU A 257 -5.67 18.98 -5.05
CA GLU A 257 -6.15 18.52 -3.74
C GLU A 257 -6.13 16.99 -3.65
N ALA A 258 -6.11 16.48 -2.42
CA ALA A 258 -6.30 15.06 -2.16
C ALA A 258 -7.71 14.61 -2.60
N VAL A 259 -7.80 13.44 -3.23
CA VAL A 259 -9.06 12.86 -3.65
C VAL A 259 -9.76 12.20 -2.47
N LEU A 260 -10.98 12.61 -2.18
CA LEU A 260 -11.83 11.96 -1.19
C LEU A 260 -12.64 10.84 -1.86
N ILE A 261 -12.67 9.66 -1.24
CA ILE A 261 -13.45 8.52 -1.69
C ILE A 261 -14.64 8.41 -0.73
N GLU A 262 -15.80 8.86 -1.23
CA GLU A 262 -17.02 8.94 -0.43
C GLU A 262 -17.48 7.57 0.07
N GLY A 263 -18.06 7.54 1.27
CA GLY A 263 -18.55 6.33 1.89
C GLY A 263 -17.47 5.34 2.33
N CYS A 264 -16.21 5.74 2.38
CA CYS A 264 -15.07 4.89 2.72
C CYS A 264 -14.35 5.36 3.99
N GLY A 265 -13.97 4.38 4.83
CA GLY A 265 -13.01 4.54 5.91
C GLY A 265 -11.56 4.37 5.44
N HIS A 266 -10.75 3.72 6.28
CA HIS A 266 -9.31 3.54 6.04
C HIS A 266 -9.00 2.49 4.98
N ALA A 267 -9.79 1.41 4.90
CA ALA A 267 -9.55 0.29 4.00
C ALA A 267 -10.16 0.50 2.61
N VAL A 268 -9.95 1.67 1.99
CA VAL A 268 -10.61 2.13 0.75
C VAL A 268 -10.59 1.08 -0.37
N TYR A 269 -9.48 0.37 -0.55
CA TYR A 269 -9.29 -0.65 -1.59
C TYR A 269 -10.08 -1.95 -1.34
N LEU A 270 -10.57 -2.15 -0.12
CA LEU A 270 -11.49 -3.24 0.25
C LEU A 270 -12.95 -2.77 0.24
N GLU A 271 -13.18 -1.50 0.60
CA GLU A 271 -14.52 -0.94 0.71
C GLU A 271 -15.11 -0.58 -0.66
N GLU A 272 -14.31 0.04 -1.54
CA GLU A 272 -14.73 0.48 -2.88
C GLU A 272 -13.66 0.15 -3.93
N PRO A 273 -13.33 -1.15 -4.14
CA PRO A 273 -12.23 -1.55 -5.04
C PRO A 273 -12.41 -1.05 -6.48
N ALA A 274 -13.65 -0.97 -6.99
CA ALA A 274 -13.91 -0.49 -8.34
C ALA A 274 -13.66 1.02 -8.49
N ALA A 275 -14.08 1.82 -7.51
CA ALA A 275 -13.84 3.27 -7.51
C ALA A 275 -12.34 3.57 -7.39
N VAL A 276 -11.64 2.86 -6.50
CA VAL A 276 -10.17 2.97 -6.34
C VAL A 276 -9.46 2.55 -7.63
N ALA A 277 -9.85 1.43 -8.25
CA ALA A 277 -9.27 0.97 -9.51
C ALA A 277 -9.43 2.00 -10.63
N ALA A 278 -10.63 2.56 -10.80
CA ALA A 278 -10.90 3.58 -11.83
C ALA A 278 -10.06 4.86 -11.60
N LEU A 279 -9.80 5.25 -10.34
CA LEU A 279 -8.94 6.37 -10.01
C LEU A 279 -7.48 6.07 -10.36
N LEU A 280 -6.99 4.89 -9.99
CA LEU A 280 -5.62 4.44 -10.23
C LEU A 280 -5.35 4.22 -11.72
N ASP A 281 -6.28 3.58 -12.45
CA ASP A 281 -6.13 3.34 -13.89
C ASP A 281 -6.00 4.66 -14.66
N ARG A 282 -6.75 5.69 -14.30
CA ARG A 282 -6.57 7.03 -14.87
C ARG A 282 -5.19 7.59 -14.54
N HIS A 283 -4.82 7.61 -13.26
CA HIS A 283 -3.55 8.19 -12.81
C HIS A 283 -2.34 7.51 -13.47
N PHE A 284 -2.34 6.18 -13.57
CA PHE A 284 -1.22 5.43 -14.14
C PHE A 284 -1.24 5.31 -15.68
N SER A 285 -2.34 5.73 -16.36
CA SER A 285 -2.45 5.71 -17.82
C SER A 285 -2.12 7.03 -18.48
N GLU A 286 -2.14 8.15 -17.75
CA GLU A 286 -1.83 9.47 -18.32
C GLU A 286 -0.37 9.51 -18.78
N GLU A 287 -0.15 9.90 -20.04
CA GLU A 287 1.18 10.21 -20.54
C GLU A 287 1.59 11.59 -20.02
N HIS A 288 2.85 11.75 -19.62
CA HIS A 288 3.39 13.07 -19.32
C HIS A 288 3.64 13.79 -20.65
N THR A 289 2.84 14.80 -20.92
CA THR A 289 3.10 15.78 -21.98
C THR A 289 4.12 16.80 -21.51
#